data_41869c1afd3be8f708a2f743d4a3ec1b
#
_entry.id   41869c1afd3be8f708a2f743d4a3ec1b
#
_cell.length_a   1.000
_cell.length_b   1.000
_cell.length_c   1.000
_cell.angle_alpha   90.00
_cell.angle_beta   90.00
_cell.angle_gamma   90.00
#
_symmetry.space_group_name_H-M   'P 1'
#
loop_
_entity.id
_entity.type
_entity.pdbx_description
1 polymer ?
#
loop_
_entity_poly.entity_id
_entity_poly.type
_entity_poly.pdbx_seq_one_letter_code
_entity_poly.pdbx_strand_id
1 'polypeptide(L)'
;MTYDDSLLSDAHIHLSDFAARFLAAHDVLTIVSTATPEECKTARQLAAANPYVFVSGGIHPWHLPPKNDGGFEMINAINMVDILGEIGLDNVWCDSDLDEQRKWFSDQLKFAINSGRPVVLHIKGMEQEALEILRHHPNTYHVHWYSCPDYLDDYLALGCYMSVGPFPSIDPAVAAVAERTPLDRLLIETDGIDAVRWATGRDVSEDDYPATLVQIASEIAEIRHLTTEDVLRQTRDNLWRFIHSY
;
A
#
# COMPACT_ATOMS: atom_id res chain seq x y z
N MET A 1 6.91 25.52 0.05
CA MET A 1 8.21 24.95 -0.38
C MET A 1 7.93 24.05 -1.57
N THR A 2 8.57 24.25 -2.69
CA THR A 2 8.50 23.31 -3.82
C THR A 2 9.54 22.23 -3.55
N TYR A 3 9.09 21.01 -3.29
CA TYR A 3 9.97 19.84 -3.21
C TYR A 3 10.22 19.29 -4.61
N ASP A 4 11.38 18.68 -4.80
CA ASP A 4 11.73 17.97 -6.01
C ASP A 4 10.92 16.66 -6.06
N ASP A 5 10.11 16.46 -7.09
CA ASP A 5 9.32 15.25 -7.30
C ASP A 5 10.18 13.98 -7.22
N SER A 6 11.47 14.09 -7.57
CA SER A 6 12.43 12.99 -7.49
C SER A 6 12.71 12.48 -6.07
N LEU A 7 12.27 13.19 -5.03
CA LEU A 7 12.33 12.75 -3.64
C LEU A 7 11.02 12.15 -3.14
N LEU A 8 9.92 12.38 -3.85
CA LEU A 8 8.60 11.92 -3.40
C LEU A 8 8.37 10.45 -3.75
N SER A 9 7.66 9.76 -2.86
CA SER A 9 7.13 8.42 -3.10
C SER A 9 5.79 8.24 -2.43
N ASP A 10 4.91 7.45 -3.06
CA ASP A 10 3.65 7.00 -2.49
C ASP A 10 3.55 5.48 -2.62
N ALA A 11 3.62 4.80 -1.49
CA ALA A 11 3.65 3.33 -1.47
C ALA A 11 2.29 2.71 -1.76
N HIS A 12 1.21 3.51 -1.71
CA HIS A 12 -0.14 3.04 -1.99
C HIS A 12 -1.08 4.19 -2.34
N ILE A 13 -1.59 4.18 -3.56
CA ILE A 13 -2.65 5.07 -4.03
C ILE A 13 -3.62 4.31 -4.92
N HIS A 14 -4.92 4.47 -4.71
CA HIS A 14 -5.92 3.91 -5.62
C HIS A 14 -5.96 4.64 -6.95
N LEU A 15 -6.16 3.88 -8.04
CA LEU A 15 -6.35 4.47 -9.35
C LEU A 15 -7.59 5.37 -9.37
N SER A 16 -7.40 6.61 -9.79
CA SER A 16 -8.46 7.61 -10.00
C SER A 16 -8.11 8.48 -11.18
N ASP A 17 -9.07 9.27 -11.69
CA ASP A 17 -8.80 10.23 -12.75
C ASP A 17 -7.73 11.25 -12.33
N PHE A 18 -7.71 11.65 -11.07
CA PHE A 18 -6.67 12.50 -10.52
C PHE A 18 -5.31 11.81 -10.54
N ALA A 19 -5.20 10.61 -9.93
CA ALA A 19 -3.95 9.86 -9.86
C ALA A 19 -3.37 9.63 -11.26
N ALA A 20 -4.20 9.25 -12.23
CA ALA A 20 -3.77 9.04 -13.60
C ALA A 20 -3.22 10.31 -14.25
N ARG A 21 -3.91 11.45 -14.10
CA ARG A 21 -3.43 12.75 -14.65
C ARG A 21 -2.14 13.21 -13.96
N PHE A 22 -2.09 13.13 -12.64
CA PHE A 22 -0.95 13.58 -11.86
C PHE A 22 0.30 12.75 -12.21
N LEU A 23 0.20 11.43 -12.13
CA LEU A 23 1.31 10.51 -12.38
C LEU A 23 1.76 10.47 -13.86
N ALA A 24 0.92 10.91 -14.79
CA ALA A 24 1.33 11.12 -16.17
C ALA A 24 2.24 12.34 -16.37
N ALA A 25 2.27 13.27 -15.41
CA ALA A 25 3.00 14.54 -15.49
C ALA A 25 4.15 14.66 -14.49
N HIS A 26 4.25 13.77 -13.49
CA HIS A 26 5.18 13.87 -12.37
C HIS A 26 5.95 12.57 -12.12
N ASP A 27 7.22 12.67 -11.75
CA ASP A 27 8.13 11.53 -11.51
C ASP A 27 8.11 11.04 -10.06
N VAL A 28 6.93 10.97 -9.45
CA VAL A 28 6.76 10.41 -8.10
C VAL A 28 6.80 8.88 -8.16
N LEU A 29 7.68 8.26 -7.37
CA LEU A 29 7.75 6.80 -7.28
C LEU A 29 6.49 6.26 -6.59
N THR A 30 5.65 5.51 -7.30
CA THR A 30 4.31 5.18 -6.83
C THR A 30 3.91 3.75 -7.13
N ILE A 31 3.22 3.11 -6.17
CA ILE A 31 2.44 1.89 -6.40
C ILE A 31 0.96 2.30 -6.56
N VAL A 32 0.43 2.09 -7.76
CA VAL A 32 -0.99 2.29 -8.05
C VAL A 32 -1.74 0.99 -7.80
N SER A 33 -2.63 1.02 -6.81
CA SER A 33 -3.49 -0.11 -6.46
C SER A 33 -4.71 -0.19 -7.37
N THR A 34 -5.03 -1.42 -7.78
CA THR A 34 -6.13 -1.72 -8.69
C THR A 34 -6.95 -2.90 -8.19
N ALA A 35 -8.28 -2.77 -8.24
CA ALA A 35 -9.24 -3.77 -7.77
C ALA A 35 -10.03 -4.45 -8.89
N THR A 36 -9.94 -3.95 -10.13
CA THR A 36 -10.66 -4.48 -11.28
C THR A 36 -9.74 -4.72 -12.48
N PRO A 37 -10.09 -5.63 -13.43
CA PRO A 37 -9.32 -5.84 -14.65
C PRO A 37 -9.15 -4.58 -15.49
N GLU A 38 -10.16 -3.71 -15.54
CA GLU A 38 -10.15 -2.44 -16.27
C GLU A 38 -9.15 -1.46 -15.64
N GLU A 39 -9.14 -1.36 -14.32
CA GLU A 39 -8.16 -0.55 -13.59
C GLU A 39 -6.74 -1.08 -13.82
N CYS A 40 -6.50 -2.40 -13.73
CA CYS A 40 -5.22 -3.01 -14.05
C CYS A 40 -4.73 -2.61 -15.44
N LYS A 41 -5.61 -2.68 -16.45
CA LYS A 41 -5.28 -2.29 -17.82
C LYS A 41 -4.92 -0.80 -17.93
N THR A 42 -5.68 0.07 -17.28
CA THR A 42 -5.44 1.52 -17.28
C THR A 42 -4.14 1.87 -16.57
N ALA A 43 -3.91 1.31 -15.38
CA ALA A 43 -2.69 1.52 -14.61
C ALA A 43 -1.45 0.99 -15.33
N ARG A 44 -1.56 -0.13 -16.06
CA ARG A 44 -0.46 -0.65 -16.91
C ARG A 44 -0.13 0.28 -18.09
N GLN A 45 -1.11 0.97 -18.66
CA GLN A 45 -0.83 1.99 -19.68
C GLN A 45 -0.08 3.19 -19.10
N LEU A 46 -0.45 3.60 -17.88
CA LEU A 46 0.25 4.65 -17.15
C LEU A 46 1.70 4.24 -16.84
N ALA A 47 1.90 3.04 -16.28
CA ALA A 47 3.23 2.49 -15.99
C ALA A 47 4.11 2.34 -17.24
N ALA A 48 3.53 2.02 -18.39
CA ALA A 48 4.27 1.96 -19.66
C ALA A 48 4.76 3.34 -20.14
N ALA A 49 4.10 4.42 -19.71
CA ALA A 49 4.47 5.80 -20.04
C ALA A 49 5.34 6.48 -18.98
N ASN A 50 5.29 6.01 -17.73
CA ASN A 50 6.04 6.57 -16.61
C ASN A 50 6.81 5.46 -15.86
N PRO A 51 8.17 5.45 -15.89
CA PRO A 51 8.98 4.40 -15.27
C PRO A 51 8.98 4.42 -13.72
N TYR A 52 8.38 5.43 -13.11
CA TYR A 52 8.23 5.53 -11.65
C TYR A 52 6.88 5.02 -11.15
N VAL A 53 6.00 4.56 -12.06
CA VAL A 53 4.70 3.99 -11.72
C VAL A 53 4.75 2.47 -11.81
N PHE A 54 4.41 1.81 -10.71
CA PHE A 54 4.26 0.37 -10.59
C PHE A 54 2.81 0.04 -10.26
N VAL A 55 2.38 -1.15 -10.65
CA VAL A 55 0.97 -1.54 -10.51
C VAL A 55 0.85 -2.70 -9.55
N SER A 56 -0.01 -2.56 -8.56
CA SER A 56 -0.49 -3.68 -7.76
C SER A 56 -1.91 -4.06 -8.17
N GLY A 57 -2.21 -5.36 -8.09
CA GLY A 57 -3.54 -5.89 -8.35
C GLY A 57 -3.75 -7.22 -7.62
N GLY A 58 -4.93 -7.40 -7.07
CA GLY A 58 -5.30 -8.57 -6.30
C GLY A 58 -6.80 -8.68 -6.12
N ILE A 59 -7.25 -9.83 -5.62
CA ILE A 59 -8.64 -10.01 -5.18
C ILE A 59 -8.72 -9.48 -3.74
N HIS A 60 -9.21 -8.25 -3.63
CA HIS A 60 -9.40 -7.53 -2.37
C HIS A 60 -10.52 -8.18 -1.53
N PRO A 61 -10.43 -8.23 -0.19
CA PRO A 61 -11.48 -8.80 0.67
C PRO A 61 -12.87 -8.15 0.48
N TRP A 62 -12.92 -6.90 0.03
CA TRP A 62 -14.19 -6.20 -0.26
C TRP A 62 -14.83 -6.62 -1.60
N HIS A 63 -14.07 -7.19 -2.52
CA HIS A 63 -14.47 -7.46 -3.90
C HIS A 63 -14.26 -8.93 -4.28
N LEU A 64 -14.65 -9.84 -3.38
CA LEU A 64 -14.53 -11.27 -3.65
C LEU A 64 -15.40 -11.67 -4.84
N PRO A 65 -14.88 -12.51 -5.75
CA PRO A 65 -15.68 -13.03 -6.85
C PRO A 65 -16.86 -13.86 -6.33
N PRO A 66 -17.98 -13.90 -7.06
CA PRO A 66 -19.08 -14.82 -6.75
C PRO A 66 -18.58 -16.26 -6.64
N LYS A 67 -19.11 -17.05 -5.69
CA LYS A 67 -18.65 -18.43 -5.38
C LYS A 67 -18.51 -19.38 -6.60
N ASN A 68 -19.18 -19.09 -7.70
CA ASN A 68 -19.19 -19.92 -8.92
C ASN A 68 -18.43 -19.29 -10.11
N ASP A 69 -17.86 -18.10 -9.94
CA ASP A 69 -17.18 -17.37 -11.03
C ASP A 69 -15.69 -17.74 -11.15
N GLY A 70 -15.07 -18.21 -10.06
CA GLY A 70 -13.66 -18.57 -10.04
C GLY A 70 -12.69 -17.40 -10.20
N GLY A 71 -13.18 -16.16 -10.32
CA GLY A 71 -12.36 -14.95 -10.39
C GLY A 71 -11.42 -14.88 -11.61
N PHE A 72 -11.73 -15.58 -12.71
CA PHE A 72 -10.83 -15.75 -13.85
C PHE A 72 -10.36 -14.44 -14.47
N GLU A 73 -11.23 -13.43 -14.56
CA GLU A 73 -10.88 -12.14 -15.15
C GLU A 73 -9.84 -11.42 -14.31
N MET A 74 -10.03 -11.39 -12.98
CA MET A 74 -9.05 -10.77 -12.07
C MET A 74 -7.76 -11.57 -11.99
N ILE A 75 -7.81 -12.91 -11.98
CA ILE A 75 -6.61 -13.76 -12.05
C ILE A 75 -5.80 -13.48 -13.31
N ASN A 76 -6.45 -13.27 -14.45
CA ASN A 76 -5.77 -12.89 -15.69
C ASN A 76 -5.15 -11.49 -15.60
N ALA A 77 -5.84 -10.53 -14.98
CA ALA A 77 -5.31 -9.19 -14.77
C ALA A 77 -4.09 -9.18 -13.81
N ILE A 78 -4.15 -9.96 -12.74
CA ILE A 78 -3.05 -10.16 -11.79
C ILE A 78 -1.75 -10.66 -12.45
N ASN A 79 -1.83 -11.42 -13.55
CA ASN A 79 -0.64 -11.83 -14.28
C ASN A 79 0.13 -10.65 -14.92
N MET A 80 -0.50 -9.51 -15.09
CA MET A 80 0.08 -8.34 -15.75
C MET A 80 0.61 -7.28 -14.78
N VAL A 81 0.43 -7.43 -13.46
CA VAL A 81 0.88 -6.43 -12.48
C VAL A 81 2.28 -6.75 -11.94
N ASP A 82 2.95 -5.75 -11.38
CA ASP A 82 4.30 -5.88 -10.85
C ASP A 82 4.29 -6.47 -9.43
N ILE A 83 3.26 -6.12 -8.66
CA ILE A 83 3.09 -6.42 -7.24
C ILE A 83 1.73 -7.08 -7.04
N LEU A 84 1.65 -8.11 -6.20
CA LEU A 84 0.37 -8.69 -5.85
C LEU A 84 -0.28 -7.89 -4.72
N GLY A 85 -1.50 -7.44 -4.91
CA GLY A 85 -2.23 -6.68 -3.87
C GLY A 85 -3.14 -5.58 -4.46
N GLU A 86 -4.10 -5.15 -3.71
CA GLU A 86 -4.27 -5.51 -2.31
C GLU A 86 -4.89 -6.89 -2.14
N ILE A 87 -4.33 -7.65 -1.21
CA ILE A 87 -4.93 -8.90 -0.74
C ILE A 87 -4.92 -8.90 0.80
N GLY A 88 -5.79 -9.65 1.43
CA GLY A 88 -5.79 -9.69 2.89
C GLY A 88 -7.10 -10.13 3.51
N LEU A 89 -7.34 -9.65 4.73
CA LEU A 89 -8.48 -9.98 5.56
C LEU A 89 -9.08 -8.71 6.18
N ASP A 90 -10.41 -8.59 6.13
CA ASP A 90 -11.13 -7.45 6.70
C ASP A 90 -12.47 -7.91 7.27
N ASN A 91 -12.67 -7.70 8.57
CA ASN A 91 -13.96 -7.90 9.24
C ASN A 91 -14.54 -6.59 9.83
N VAL A 92 -13.97 -5.46 9.46
CA VAL A 92 -14.35 -4.12 9.98
C VAL A 92 -15.14 -3.33 8.94
N TRP A 93 -14.68 -3.31 7.70
CA TRP A 93 -15.19 -2.45 6.64
C TRP A 93 -16.01 -3.17 5.57
N CYS A 94 -16.09 -4.50 5.63
CA CYS A 94 -16.92 -5.27 4.72
C CYS A 94 -17.58 -6.47 5.41
N ASP A 95 -18.69 -6.92 4.82
CA ASP A 95 -19.49 -8.08 5.26
C ASP A 95 -19.25 -9.33 4.40
N SER A 96 -18.15 -9.39 3.64
CA SER A 96 -17.84 -10.53 2.81
C SER A 96 -17.51 -11.77 3.65
N ASP A 97 -17.82 -12.96 3.10
CA ASP A 97 -17.65 -14.24 3.79
C ASP A 97 -16.18 -14.45 4.19
N LEU A 98 -15.91 -14.58 5.49
CA LEU A 98 -14.56 -14.72 6.03
C LEU A 98 -13.85 -16.01 5.57
N ASP A 99 -14.58 -17.09 5.32
CA ASP A 99 -13.96 -18.32 4.84
C ASP A 99 -13.51 -18.17 3.37
N GLU A 100 -14.28 -17.43 2.57
CA GLU A 100 -13.84 -17.07 1.23
C GLU A 100 -12.67 -16.06 1.25
N GLN A 101 -12.66 -15.09 2.16
CA GLN A 101 -11.50 -14.21 2.34
C GLN A 101 -10.23 -15.00 2.65
N ARG A 102 -10.28 -15.94 3.63
CA ARG A 102 -9.16 -16.81 4.00
C ARG A 102 -8.65 -17.63 2.83
N LYS A 103 -9.59 -18.20 2.08
CA LYS A 103 -9.27 -19.00 0.90
C LYS A 103 -8.56 -18.15 -0.15
N TRP A 104 -9.15 -17.04 -0.56
CA TRP A 104 -8.55 -16.16 -1.57
C TRP A 104 -7.22 -15.57 -1.11
N PHE A 105 -7.09 -15.18 0.14
CA PHE A 105 -5.83 -14.70 0.72
C PHE A 105 -4.73 -15.76 0.61
N SER A 106 -4.98 -16.97 1.10
CA SER A 106 -4.00 -18.06 1.06
C SER A 106 -3.62 -18.47 -0.37
N ASP A 107 -4.58 -18.52 -1.30
CA ASP A 107 -4.32 -18.91 -2.68
C ASP A 107 -3.49 -17.84 -3.41
N GLN A 108 -3.76 -16.57 -3.17
CA GLN A 108 -2.98 -15.45 -3.72
C GLN A 108 -1.57 -15.38 -3.12
N LEU A 109 -1.39 -15.65 -1.82
CA LEU A 109 -0.05 -15.74 -1.22
C LEU A 109 0.80 -16.84 -1.88
N LYS A 110 0.22 -18.02 -2.12
CA LYS A 110 0.91 -19.10 -2.87
C LYS A 110 1.29 -18.66 -4.29
N PHE A 111 0.38 -17.92 -4.95
CA PHE A 111 0.66 -17.38 -6.28
C PHE A 111 1.82 -16.36 -6.24
N ALA A 112 1.83 -15.46 -5.25
CA ALA A 112 2.91 -14.47 -5.07
C ALA A 112 4.27 -15.14 -4.90
N ILE A 113 4.35 -16.15 -4.03
CA ILE A 113 5.57 -16.94 -3.80
C ILE A 113 6.04 -17.61 -5.10
N ASN A 114 5.14 -18.25 -5.82
CA ASN A 114 5.48 -18.98 -7.06
C ASN A 114 5.92 -18.06 -8.19
N SER A 115 5.42 -16.82 -8.21
CA SER A 115 5.75 -15.80 -9.22
C SER A 115 6.90 -14.88 -8.80
N GLY A 116 7.40 -15.00 -7.55
CA GLY A 116 8.45 -14.15 -7.01
C GLY A 116 8.02 -12.71 -6.77
N ARG A 117 6.72 -12.41 -6.62
CA ARG A 117 6.22 -11.04 -6.49
C ARG A 117 6.10 -10.61 -5.04
N PRO A 118 6.49 -9.36 -4.69
CA PRO A 118 6.16 -8.78 -3.40
C PRO A 118 4.65 -8.55 -3.27
N VAL A 119 4.19 -8.35 -2.05
CA VAL A 119 2.75 -8.31 -1.73
C VAL A 119 2.40 -7.06 -0.95
N VAL A 120 1.34 -6.36 -1.37
CA VAL A 120 0.66 -5.32 -0.58
C VAL A 120 -0.53 -5.94 0.14
N LEU A 121 -0.57 -5.75 1.46
CA LEU A 121 -1.54 -6.36 2.36
C LEU A 121 -2.54 -5.34 2.90
N HIS A 122 -3.83 -5.67 2.76
CA HIS A 122 -4.94 -5.02 3.43
C HIS A 122 -5.39 -5.87 4.62
N ILE A 123 -5.21 -5.40 5.85
CA ILE A 123 -5.57 -6.15 7.06
C ILE A 123 -6.28 -5.23 8.03
N LYS A 124 -7.53 -5.55 8.34
CA LYS A 124 -8.37 -4.78 9.26
C LYS A 124 -9.18 -5.69 10.18
N GLY A 125 -8.91 -5.61 11.49
CA GLY A 125 -9.58 -6.38 12.54
C GLY A 125 -9.22 -7.86 12.60
N MET A 126 -8.34 -8.32 11.72
CA MET A 126 -7.91 -9.73 11.62
C MET A 126 -6.38 -9.87 11.64
N GLU A 127 -5.70 -8.97 12.32
CA GLU A 127 -4.24 -8.84 12.30
C GLU A 127 -3.55 -10.10 12.85
N GLN A 128 -4.08 -10.69 13.94
CA GLN A 128 -3.52 -11.92 14.51
C GLN A 128 -3.62 -13.08 13.53
N GLU A 129 -4.78 -13.27 12.92
CA GLU A 129 -5.00 -14.38 12.00
C GLU A 129 -4.18 -14.23 10.72
N ALA A 130 -4.10 -13.00 10.19
CA ALA A 130 -3.26 -12.71 9.05
C ALA A 130 -1.78 -13.02 9.33
N LEU A 131 -1.26 -12.66 10.52
CA LEU A 131 0.09 -13.01 10.95
C LEU A 131 0.33 -14.53 10.95
N GLU A 132 -0.62 -15.31 11.47
CA GLU A 132 -0.51 -16.78 11.49
C GLU A 132 -0.42 -17.35 10.07
N ILE A 133 -1.21 -16.81 9.14
CA ILE A 133 -1.16 -17.21 7.73
C ILE A 133 0.18 -16.80 7.11
N LEU A 134 0.64 -15.56 7.30
CA LEU A 134 1.88 -15.03 6.73
C LEU A 134 3.13 -15.80 7.18
N ARG A 135 3.17 -16.27 8.44
CA ARG A 135 4.27 -17.12 8.95
C ARG A 135 4.48 -18.40 8.14
N HIS A 136 3.44 -18.89 7.48
CA HIS A 136 3.49 -20.07 6.62
C HIS A 136 3.70 -19.75 5.14
N HIS A 137 3.76 -18.47 4.78
CA HIS A 137 3.91 -18.01 3.40
C HIS A 137 5.04 -16.98 3.31
N PRO A 138 6.33 -17.36 3.47
CA PRO A 138 7.43 -16.39 3.48
C PRO A 138 7.52 -15.64 2.14
N ASN A 139 7.49 -14.31 2.20
CA ASN A 139 7.59 -13.41 1.06
C ASN A 139 8.03 -12.01 1.54
N THR A 140 8.17 -11.03 0.64
CA THR A 140 8.32 -9.62 0.97
C THR A 140 6.94 -8.97 1.05
N TYR A 141 6.63 -8.41 2.19
CA TYR A 141 5.31 -7.84 2.50
C TYR A 141 5.40 -6.34 2.74
N HIS A 142 4.42 -5.59 2.22
CA HIS A 142 4.08 -4.24 2.63
C HIS A 142 2.68 -4.28 3.26
N VAL A 143 2.58 -3.94 4.54
CA VAL A 143 1.29 -3.77 5.22
C VAL A 143 0.91 -2.31 5.07
N HIS A 144 -0.11 -2.05 4.23
CA HIS A 144 -0.56 -0.71 3.98
C HIS A 144 -1.44 -0.19 5.13
N TRP A 145 -1.31 1.09 5.45
CA TRP A 145 -2.07 1.83 6.46
C TRP A 145 -2.40 1.02 7.72
N TYR A 146 -1.36 0.48 8.36
CA TYR A 146 -1.54 -0.25 9.60
C TYR A 146 -2.05 0.67 10.71
N SER A 147 -3.22 0.35 11.28
CA SER A 147 -3.90 1.15 12.31
C SER A 147 -4.36 0.32 13.52
N CYS A 148 -3.77 -0.86 13.72
CA CYS A 148 -4.02 -1.67 14.90
C CYS A 148 -3.01 -1.34 16.01
N PRO A 149 -3.44 -1.17 17.28
CA PRO A 149 -2.52 -0.93 18.38
C PRO A 149 -1.69 -2.16 18.76
N ASP A 150 -2.18 -3.37 18.40
CA ASP A 150 -1.57 -4.64 18.75
C ASP A 150 -0.81 -5.24 17.55
N TYR A 151 0.02 -6.24 17.80
CA TYR A 151 0.74 -7.04 16.79
C TYR A 151 1.76 -6.32 15.90
N LEU A 152 1.97 -5.00 16.02
CA LEU A 152 2.94 -4.27 15.19
C LEU A 152 4.33 -4.93 15.26
N ASP A 153 4.82 -5.27 16.46
CA ASP A 153 6.14 -5.89 16.62
C ASP A 153 6.24 -7.26 15.95
N ASP A 154 5.15 -8.01 15.90
CA ASP A 154 5.11 -9.30 15.21
C ASP A 154 5.25 -9.13 13.68
N TYR A 155 4.58 -8.12 13.08
CA TYR A 155 4.75 -7.79 11.67
C TYR A 155 6.17 -7.29 11.37
N LEU A 156 6.74 -6.46 12.26
CA LEU A 156 8.13 -6.02 12.14
C LEU A 156 9.12 -7.18 12.26
N ALA A 157 8.86 -8.15 13.14
CA ALA A 157 9.67 -9.35 13.28
C ALA A 157 9.61 -10.28 12.04
N LEU A 158 8.51 -10.24 11.25
CA LEU A 158 8.43 -10.88 9.95
C LEU A 158 9.20 -10.12 8.86
N GLY A 159 9.73 -8.93 9.15
CA GLY A 159 10.45 -8.08 8.19
C GLY A 159 9.54 -7.32 7.23
N CYS A 160 8.28 -7.14 7.58
CA CYS A 160 7.33 -6.39 6.75
C CYS A 160 7.78 -4.94 6.58
N TYR A 161 7.55 -4.38 5.39
CA TYR A 161 7.50 -2.95 5.19
C TYR A 161 6.17 -2.41 5.72
N MET A 162 6.22 -1.26 6.37
CA MET A 162 5.04 -0.61 6.96
C MET A 162 4.92 0.79 6.39
N SER A 163 3.78 1.13 5.86
CA SER A 163 3.52 2.50 5.43
C SER A 163 2.87 3.33 6.53
N VAL A 164 3.27 4.59 6.57
CA VAL A 164 2.61 5.62 7.35
C VAL A 164 1.63 6.33 6.43
N GLY A 165 0.34 6.13 6.70
CA GLY A 165 -0.76 6.81 6.02
C GLY A 165 -1.02 8.21 6.59
N PRO A 166 -2.07 8.89 6.16
CA PRO A 166 -2.39 10.25 6.62
C PRO A 166 -2.89 10.21 8.07
N PHE A 167 -2.35 10.78 8.97
CA PHE A 167 -1.18 11.44 9.48
C PHE A 167 -0.86 10.87 10.88
N PRO A 168 0.39 10.70 11.30
CA PRO A 168 0.74 10.25 12.64
C PRO A 168 0.11 11.09 13.76
N SER A 169 -0.06 12.39 13.54
CA SER A 169 -0.67 13.30 14.52
C SER A 169 -2.15 13.05 14.78
N ILE A 170 -2.84 12.28 13.94
CA ILE A 170 -4.29 12.02 14.07
C ILE A 170 -4.57 10.65 14.70
N ASP A 171 -3.80 9.63 14.34
CA ASP A 171 -3.99 8.25 14.79
C ASP A 171 -2.77 7.75 15.57
N PRO A 172 -2.94 7.42 16.89
CA PRO A 172 -1.84 6.90 17.72
C PRO A 172 -1.25 5.58 17.19
N ALA A 173 -2.03 4.73 16.52
CA ALA A 173 -1.48 3.50 15.92
C ALA A 173 -0.59 3.80 14.72
N VAL A 174 -0.96 4.76 13.88
CA VAL A 174 -0.12 5.25 12.78
C VAL A 174 1.14 5.94 13.33
N ALA A 175 1.03 6.69 14.44
CA ALA A 175 2.20 7.26 15.13
C ALA A 175 3.15 6.17 15.63
N ALA A 176 2.63 5.07 16.19
CA ALA A 176 3.44 3.93 16.62
C ALA A 176 4.16 3.25 15.44
N VAL A 177 3.54 3.16 14.27
CA VAL A 177 4.20 2.70 13.03
C VAL A 177 5.36 3.62 12.68
N ALA A 178 5.14 4.94 12.68
CA ALA A 178 6.19 5.92 12.40
C ALA A 178 7.36 5.84 13.40
N GLU A 179 7.08 5.61 14.68
CA GLU A 179 8.07 5.53 15.75
C GLU A 179 8.86 4.22 15.74
N ARG A 180 8.20 3.08 15.57
CA ARG A 180 8.77 1.75 15.88
C ARG A 180 9.29 1.00 14.67
N THR A 181 8.79 1.31 13.46
CA THR A 181 9.25 0.63 12.24
C THR A 181 10.74 0.92 12.00
N PRO A 182 11.58 -0.10 11.75
CA PRO A 182 12.96 0.13 11.32
C PRO A 182 13.00 1.07 10.11
N LEU A 183 13.92 2.03 10.13
CA LEU A 183 13.95 3.10 9.13
C LEU A 183 14.12 2.55 7.70
N ASP A 184 14.75 1.39 7.53
CA ASP A 184 14.93 0.71 6.26
C ASP A 184 13.71 -0.14 5.82
N ARG A 185 12.61 -0.11 6.58
CA ARG A 185 11.33 -0.77 6.30
C ARG A 185 10.14 0.19 6.30
N LEU A 186 10.40 1.48 6.56
CA LEU A 186 9.36 2.50 6.64
C LEU A 186 9.03 3.02 5.24
N LEU A 187 7.74 3.16 4.94
CA LEU A 187 7.19 3.73 3.71
C LEU A 187 6.25 4.90 4.05
N ILE A 188 5.91 5.68 3.04
CA ILE A 188 4.88 6.72 3.09
C ILE A 188 3.81 6.40 2.06
N GLU A 189 2.56 6.67 2.40
CA GLU A 189 1.43 6.54 1.47
C GLU A 189 0.35 7.59 1.73
N THR A 190 -0.49 7.79 0.72
CA THR A 190 -1.69 8.63 0.85
C THR A 190 -2.99 7.83 0.88
N ASP A 191 -3.00 6.65 0.29
CA ASP A 191 -4.19 5.88 -0.06
C ASP A 191 -5.14 6.65 -1.03
N GLY A 192 -4.65 7.74 -1.57
CA GLY A 192 -5.35 8.68 -2.44
C GLY A 192 -5.95 9.86 -1.70
N ILE A 193 -6.25 10.93 -2.47
CA ILE A 193 -6.68 12.21 -1.90
C ILE A 193 -8.03 12.11 -1.15
N ASP A 194 -8.91 11.22 -1.57
CA ASP A 194 -10.19 11.00 -0.88
C ASP A 194 -10.00 10.31 0.48
N ALA A 195 -9.03 9.42 0.60
CA ALA A 195 -8.65 8.83 1.87
C ALA A 195 -8.04 9.87 2.82
N VAL A 196 -7.22 10.79 2.28
CA VAL A 196 -6.69 11.93 3.05
C VAL A 196 -7.83 12.83 3.57
N ARG A 197 -8.81 13.15 2.72
CA ARG A 197 -10.00 13.93 3.12
C ARG A 197 -10.78 13.23 4.22
N TRP A 198 -11.00 11.93 4.05
CA TRP A 198 -11.70 11.11 5.04
C TRP A 198 -10.97 11.07 6.39
N ALA A 199 -9.67 10.80 6.39
CA ALA A 199 -8.86 10.68 7.61
C ALA A 199 -8.74 12.00 8.37
N THR A 200 -8.62 13.12 7.65
CA THR A 200 -8.39 14.43 8.25
C THR A 200 -9.68 15.21 8.54
N GLY A 201 -10.79 14.84 7.89
CA GLY A 201 -12.00 15.66 7.89
C GLY A 201 -11.83 17.03 7.21
N ARG A 202 -10.78 17.23 6.41
CA ARG A 202 -10.44 18.48 5.74
C ARG A 202 -10.75 18.39 4.25
N ASP A 203 -11.10 19.54 3.68
CA ASP A 203 -11.17 19.70 2.22
C ASP A 203 -9.74 19.90 1.69
N VAL A 204 -9.13 18.81 1.23
CA VAL A 204 -7.79 18.79 0.64
C VAL A 204 -7.94 18.77 -0.87
N SER A 205 -7.32 19.72 -1.57
CA SER A 205 -7.39 19.75 -3.03
C SER A 205 -6.45 18.73 -3.69
N GLU A 206 -6.70 18.42 -4.95
CA GLU A 206 -5.80 17.58 -5.74
C GLU A 206 -4.41 18.22 -5.88
N ASP A 207 -4.32 19.54 -5.93
CA ASP A 207 -3.06 20.28 -6.01
C ASP A 207 -2.22 20.17 -4.73
N ASP A 208 -2.83 19.79 -3.60
CA ASP A 208 -2.14 19.60 -2.32
C ASP A 208 -1.49 18.20 -2.17
N TYR A 209 -1.67 17.32 -3.15
CA TYR A 209 -1.16 15.94 -3.06
C TYR A 209 0.35 15.84 -2.78
N PRO A 210 1.26 16.56 -3.49
CA PRO A 210 2.68 16.55 -3.15
C PRO A 210 2.96 17.09 -1.75
N ALA A 211 2.24 18.15 -1.34
CA ALA A 211 2.38 18.72 -0.01
C ALA A 211 1.92 17.77 1.09
N THR A 212 0.94 16.90 0.80
CA THR A 212 0.47 15.85 1.72
C THR A 212 1.58 14.82 1.99
N LEU A 213 2.26 14.33 0.97
CA LEU A 213 3.41 13.41 1.14
C LEU A 213 4.53 14.04 1.96
N VAL A 214 4.83 15.31 1.71
CA VAL A 214 5.82 16.07 2.47
C VAL A 214 5.38 16.26 3.92
N GLN A 215 4.10 16.52 4.17
CA GLN A 215 3.59 16.67 5.53
C GLN A 215 3.70 15.35 6.31
N ILE A 216 3.35 14.22 5.73
CA ILE A 216 3.52 12.91 6.36
C ILE A 216 5.01 12.69 6.71
N ALA A 217 5.92 12.97 5.77
CA ALA A 217 7.35 12.87 6.01
C ALA A 217 7.84 13.80 7.12
N SER A 218 7.28 15.01 7.21
CA SER A 218 7.61 15.98 8.27
C SER A 218 7.19 15.49 9.65
N GLU A 219 5.99 14.91 9.77
CA GLU A 219 5.53 14.34 11.04
C GLU A 219 6.37 13.12 11.47
N ILE A 220 6.76 12.26 10.53
CA ILE A 220 7.72 11.17 10.78
C ILE A 220 9.07 11.74 11.24
N ALA A 221 9.56 12.79 10.57
CA ALA A 221 10.83 13.42 10.89
C ALA A 221 10.84 14.00 12.32
N GLU A 222 9.75 14.62 12.76
CA GLU A 222 9.58 15.10 14.14
C GLU A 222 9.63 13.95 15.15
N ILE A 223 8.89 12.85 14.90
CA ILE A 223 8.87 11.66 15.77
C ILE A 223 10.26 11.03 15.86
N ARG A 224 10.98 10.96 14.76
CA ARG A 224 12.27 10.25 14.65
C ARG A 224 13.50 11.14 14.87
N HIS A 225 13.32 12.45 15.10
CA HIS A 225 14.39 13.45 15.21
C HIS A 225 15.33 13.45 13.99
N LEU A 226 14.72 13.40 12.79
CA LEU A 226 15.38 13.44 11.49
C LEU A 226 15.00 14.71 10.73
N THR A 227 15.61 14.93 9.57
CA THR A 227 15.12 15.94 8.63
C THR A 227 14.01 15.36 7.73
N THR A 228 13.09 16.20 7.28
CA THR A 228 12.05 15.79 6.32
C THR A 228 12.68 15.22 5.03
N GLU A 229 13.78 15.82 4.57
CA GLU A 229 14.50 15.35 3.37
C GLU A 229 15.09 13.96 3.57
N ASP A 230 15.68 13.65 4.73
CA ASP A 230 16.19 12.31 5.04
C ASP A 230 15.09 11.26 5.05
N VAL A 231 13.92 11.60 5.60
CA VAL A 231 12.75 10.69 5.60
C VAL A 231 12.25 10.45 4.18
N LEU A 232 12.06 11.51 3.38
CA LEU A 232 11.62 11.37 1.99
C LEU A 232 12.58 10.50 1.18
N ARG A 233 13.88 10.75 1.28
CA ARG A 233 14.91 9.96 0.60
C ARG A 233 14.88 8.49 1.04
N GLN A 234 14.85 8.26 2.34
CA GLN A 234 14.87 6.91 2.88
C GLN A 234 13.63 6.10 2.49
N THR A 235 12.43 6.70 2.60
CA THR A 235 11.18 6.02 2.27
C THR A 235 11.06 5.74 0.76
N ARG A 236 11.55 6.64 -0.10
CA ARG A 236 11.66 6.39 -1.53
C ARG A 236 12.62 5.24 -1.85
N ASP A 237 13.81 5.22 -1.24
CA ASP A 237 14.77 4.13 -1.42
C ASP A 237 14.22 2.78 -0.91
N ASN A 238 13.44 2.81 0.17
CA ASN A 238 12.76 1.64 0.71
C ASN A 238 11.70 1.13 -0.25
N LEU A 239 10.88 2.02 -0.80
CA LEU A 239 9.85 1.65 -1.78
C LEU A 239 10.48 1.04 -3.03
N TRP A 240 11.57 1.63 -3.53
CA TRP A 240 12.32 1.04 -4.64
C TRP A 240 12.82 -0.38 -4.33
N ARG A 241 13.39 -0.60 -3.13
CA ARG A 241 13.85 -1.92 -2.69
C ARG A 241 12.70 -2.91 -2.52
N PHE A 242 11.54 -2.47 -1.99
CA PHE A 242 10.35 -3.31 -1.89
C PHE A 242 9.88 -3.78 -3.27
N ILE A 243 9.75 -2.87 -4.21
CA ILE A 243 9.28 -3.15 -5.58
C ILE A 243 10.21 -4.17 -6.27
N HIS A 244 11.52 -4.10 -6.05
CA HIS A 244 12.54 -4.93 -6.70
C HIS A 244 13.06 -6.07 -5.81
N SER A 245 12.27 -6.54 -4.85
CA SER A 245 12.69 -7.55 -3.87
C SER A 245 12.56 -9.01 -4.35
N TYR A 246 12.41 -9.26 -5.63
CA TYR A 246 12.27 -10.59 -6.26
C TYR A 246 13.52 -11.01 -7.05
#